data_20e534eaa6011e40f806a10c100302ed
#
_entry.id   20e534eaa6011e40f806a10c100302ed
#
_cell.length_a   1.000
_cell.length_b   1.000
_cell.length_c   1.000
_cell.angle_alpha   90.00
_cell.angle_beta   90.00
_cell.angle_gamma   90.00
#
_symmetry.space_group_name_H-M   'P 1'
#
loop_
_entity.id
_entity.type
_entity.pdbx_description
1 polymer ?
#
loop_
_entity_poly.entity_id
_entity_poly.type
_entity_poly.pdbx_seq_one_letter_code
_entity_poly.pdbx_strand_id
1 'polypeptide(L)'
;MGKDAAPYRQKADELKALVNRKFFNPETGVYAEGTQTAQAIALYLGIVPEGKEQLVADKLCEVVRANNHFLDFGLLGSKSVPAMLTRYGYVEDAMKMITKTEAPSWGYWVETMGYTTLPETWTLSPEFRDASLNHVFMGDVSAWMMNQLAGINYDAVEPGFRHILITPHFVEGMDWVKGEYHSVRGLISSEWKREGGKVTLTVTIPSGCTADIRVGDKTETVGSGTHVKTY
;
A
#
# COMPACT_ATOMS: atom_id res chain seq x y z
N MET A 1 -28.05 0.69 -4.35
CA MET A 1 -28.58 -0.12 -5.45
C MET A 1 -29.79 -0.98 -5.03
N GLY A 2 -30.25 -0.91 -3.78
CA GLY A 2 -31.46 -1.61 -3.26
C GLY A 2 -31.42 -3.14 -3.30
N LYS A 3 -30.28 -3.76 -3.59
CA LYS A 3 -30.12 -5.22 -3.56
C LYS A 3 -29.76 -5.70 -2.17
N ASP A 4 -30.34 -6.83 -1.75
CA ASP A 4 -29.99 -7.44 -0.47
C ASP A 4 -28.53 -7.96 -0.51
N ALA A 5 -27.70 -7.46 0.38
CA ALA A 5 -26.30 -7.85 0.52
C ALA A 5 -26.09 -8.97 1.57
N ALA A 6 -27.13 -9.34 2.35
CA ALA A 6 -26.99 -10.27 3.46
C ALA A 6 -26.45 -11.65 3.05
N PRO A 7 -26.92 -12.30 1.96
CA PRO A 7 -26.39 -13.59 1.54
C PRO A 7 -24.89 -13.55 1.19
N TYR A 8 -24.43 -12.44 0.59
CA TYR A 8 -23.02 -12.29 0.22
C TYR A 8 -22.14 -12.08 1.46
N ARG A 9 -22.61 -11.30 2.44
CA ARG A 9 -21.91 -11.11 3.72
C ARG A 9 -21.82 -12.41 4.50
N GLN A 10 -22.93 -13.14 4.61
CA GLN A 10 -22.94 -14.45 5.25
C GLN A 10 -21.92 -15.39 4.59
N LYS A 11 -21.88 -15.43 3.26
CA LYS A 11 -20.92 -16.27 2.53
C LYS A 11 -19.46 -15.84 2.75
N ALA A 12 -19.20 -14.54 2.82
CA ALA A 12 -17.87 -14.01 3.12
C ALA A 12 -17.42 -14.42 4.53
N ASP A 13 -18.30 -14.33 5.53
CA ASP A 13 -18.02 -14.72 6.90
C ASP A 13 -17.75 -16.23 7.03
N GLU A 14 -18.55 -17.07 6.35
CA GLU A 14 -18.31 -18.51 6.28
C GLU A 14 -16.94 -18.86 5.68
N LEU A 15 -16.57 -18.19 4.58
CA LEU A 15 -15.28 -18.38 3.92
C LEU A 15 -14.13 -17.90 4.80
N LYS A 16 -14.27 -16.73 5.44
CA LYS A 16 -13.30 -16.20 6.40
C LYS A 16 -13.04 -17.20 7.53
N ALA A 17 -14.10 -17.75 8.13
CA ALA A 17 -13.98 -18.76 9.18
C ALA A 17 -13.30 -20.05 8.69
N LEU A 18 -13.62 -20.49 7.47
CA LEU A 18 -13.01 -21.68 6.86
C LEU A 18 -11.52 -21.48 6.59
N VAL A 19 -11.12 -20.34 6.01
CA VAL A 19 -9.72 -20.01 5.73
C VAL A 19 -8.91 -19.99 7.02
N ASN A 20 -9.41 -19.28 8.05
CA ASN A 20 -8.74 -19.23 9.34
C ASN A 20 -8.58 -20.61 9.99
N ARG A 21 -9.62 -21.42 10.00
CA ARG A 21 -9.55 -22.77 10.55
C ARG A 21 -8.54 -23.67 9.82
N LYS A 22 -8.37 -23.47 8.51
CA LYS A 22 -7.53 -24.33 7.68
C LYS A 22 -6.07 -23.85 7.61
N PHE A 23 -5.83 -22.56 7.60
CA PHE A 23 -4.55 -21.98 7.23
C PHE A 23 -3.92 -21.07 8.28
N PHE A 24 -4.65 -20.63 9.30
CA PHE A 24 -4.11 -19.71 10.30
C PHE A 24 -3.64 -20.44 11.55
N ASN A 25 -2.40 -20.14 11.97
CA ASN A 25 -1.88 -20.55 13.27
C ASN A 25 -2.00 -19.35 14.25
N PRO A 26 -2.91 -19.40 15.23
CA PRO A 26 -3.17 -18.28 16.12
C PRO A 26 -2.07 -18.01 17.15
N GLU A 27 -1.16 -18.95 17.37
CA GLU A 27 -0.03 -18.82 18.30
C GLU A 27 1.14 -18.08 17.65
N THR A 28 1.41 -18.38 16.37
CA THR A 28 2.56 -17.83 15.64
C THR A 28 2.19 -16.68 14.71
N GLY A 29 0.90 -16.47 14.41
CA GLY A 29 0.46 -15.49 13.42
C GLY A 29 0.72 -15.90 11.98
N VAL A 30 1.06 -17.16 11.71
CA VAL A 30 1.43 -17.64 10.38
C VAL A 30 0.21 -18.12 9.62
N TYR A 31 0.09 -17.69 8.36
CA TYR A 31 -0.84 -18.23 7.37
C TYR A 31 -0.13 -19.19 6.42
N ALA A 32 -0.73 -20.35 6.23
CA ALA A 32 -0.25 -21.41 5.32
C ALA A 32 1.28 -21.68 5.52
N GLU A 33 2.08 -21.54 4.47
CA GLU A 33 3.53 -21.74 4.49
C GLU A 33 4.32 -20.51 4.97
N GLY A 34 3.65 -19.42 5.37
CA GLY A 34 4.28 -18.22 5.89
C GLY A 34 5.00 -17.36 4.86
N THR A 35 4.68 -17.48 3.56
CA THR A 35 5.25 -16.64 2.51
C THR A 35 4.79 -15.19 2.63
N GLN A 36 5.54 -14.26 2.03
CA GLN A 36 5.17 -12.84 2.02
C GLN A 36 3.73 -12.63 1.52
N THR A 37 3.35 -13.31 0.41
CA THR A 37 1.99 -13.22 -0.13
C THR A 37 0.94 -13.79 0.82
N ALA A 38 1.18 -14.96 1.44
CA ALA A 38 0.22 -15.60 2.32
C ALA A 38 -0.12 -14.73 3.54
N GLN A 39 0.89 -14.11 4.14
CA GLN A 39 0.71 -13.18 5.25
C GLN A 39 -0.01 -11.90 4.81
N ALA A 40 0.45 -11.28 3.74
CA ALA A 40 -0.07 -9.99 3.29
C ALA A 40 -1.50 -10.08 2.77
N ILE A 41 -1.86 -11.12 2.01
CA ILE A 41 -3.19 -11.23 1.42
C ILE A 41 -4.28 -11.44 2.47
N ALA A 42 -3.97 -12.15 3.57
CA ALA A 42 -4.90 -12.33 4.68
C ALA A 42 -5.23 -10.99 5.36
N LEU A 43 -4.23 -10.14 5.57
CA LEU A 43 -4.40 -8.77 6.09
C LEU A 43 -5.17 -7.89 5.09
N TYR A 44 -4.77 -7.92 3.82
CA TYR A 44 -5.32 -7.09 2.76
C TYR A 44 -6.83 -7.33 2.55
N LEU A 45 -7.25 -8.58 2.60
CA LEU A 45 -8.66 -8.97 2.46
C LEU A 45 -9.47 -8.91 3.76
N GLY A 46 -8.85 -8.52 4.89
CA GLY A 46 -9.52 -8.48 6.19
C GLY A 46 -9.95 -9.86 6.69
N ILE A 47 -9.21 -10.91 6.33
CA ILE A 47 -9.49 -12.29 6.74
C ILE A 47 -9.02 -12.56 8.17
N VAL A 48 -7.95 -11.89 8.61
CA VAL A 48 -7.35 -12.08 9.93
C VAL A 48 -8.38 -11.91 11.04
N PRO A 49 -8.40 -12.77 12.08
CA PRO A 49 -9.26 -12.60 13.24
C PRO A 49 -8.97 -11.28 13.95
N GLU A 50 -10.02 -10.65 14.49
CA GLU A 50 -9.94 -9.41 15.23
C GLU A 50 -8.91 -9.50 16.36
N GLY A 51 -8.05 -8.47 16.48
CA GLY A 51 -6.98 -8.38 17.46
C GLY A 51 -5.74 -9.22 17.15
N LYS A 52 -5.68 -9.90 16.00
CA LYS A 52 -4.51 -10.67 15.55
C LYS A 52 -3.79 -10.00 14.37
N GLU A 53 -4.30 -8.88 13.88
CA GLU A 53 -3.79 -8.22 12.67
C GLU A 53 -2.34 -7.80 12.84
N GLN A 54 -1.98 -7.18 13.99
CA GLN A 54 -0.60 -6.76 14.24
C GLN A 54 0.35 -7.97 14.31
N LEU A 55 -0.06 -9.07 14.97
CA LEU A 55 0.74 -10.30 15.04
C LEU A 55 1.07 -10.85 13.63
N VAL A 56 0.08 -10.84 12.73
CA VAL A 56 0.26 -11.29 11.33
C VAL A 56 1.15 -10.32 10.55
N ALA A 57 1.01 -9.01 10.80
CA ALA A 57 1.83 -7.99 10.17
C ALA A 57 3.28 -8.03 10.65
N ASP A 58 3.51 -8.26 11.95
CA ASP A 58 4.83 -8.47 12.52
C ASP A 58 5.51 -9.68 11.86
N LYS A 59 4.76 -10.78 11.68
CA LYS A 59 5.24 -11.96 11.00
C LYS A 59 5.55 -11.69 9.52
N LEU A 60 4.74 -10.90 8.81
CA LEU A 60 5.05 -10.44 7.45
C LEU A 60 6.38 -9.70 7.42
N CYS A 61 6.57 -8.75 8.33
CA CYS A 61 7.81 -7.98 8.41
C CYS A 61 9.03 -8.86 8.73
N GLU A 62 8.90 -9.83 9.65
CA GLU A 62 9.96 -10.81 9.95
C GLU A 62 10.37 -11.60 8.70
N VAL A 63 9.41 -12.12 7.92
CA VAL A 63 9.67 -12.86 6.69
C VAL A 63 10.37 -12.00 5.66
N VAL A 64 9.95 -10.76 5.50
CA VAL A 64 10.59 -9.78 4.59
C VAL A 64 12.03 -9.52 5.00
N ARG A 65 12.29 -9.26 6.28
CA ARG A 65 13.64 -9.01 6.82
C ARG A 65 14.54 -10.24 6.72
N ALA A 66 14.01 -11.44 7.02
CA ALA A 66 14.73 -12.70 6.89
C ALA A 66 15.15 -12.98 5.44
N ASN A 67 14.37 -12.51 4.46
CA ASN A 67 14.71 -12.57 3.04
C ASN A 67 15.52 -11.36 2.54
N ASN A 68 16.19 -10.61 3.43
CA ASN A 68 16.97 -9.42 3.10
C ASN A 68 16.20 -8.41 2.24
N HIS A 69 14.88 -8.24 2.45
CA HIS A 69 13.98 -7.38 1.68
C HIS A 69 13.87 -7.75 0.19
N PHE A 70 14.26 -8.97 -0.22
CA PHE A 70 13.96 -9.44 -1.57
C PHE A 70 12.49 -9.84 -1.69
N LEU A 71 11.95 -9.65 -2.88
CA LEU A 71 10.58 -10.02 -3.20
C LEU A 71 10.49 -11.54 -3.43
N ASP A 72 9.55 -12.21 -2.78
CA ASP A 72 9.24 -13.64 -3.01
C ASP A 72 7.82 -13.83 -3.56
N PHE A 73 7.27 -12.81 -4.18
CA PHE A 73 5.89 -12.77 -4.61
C PHE A 73 5.73 -12.46 -6.10
N GLY A 74 4.58 -12.85 -6.66
CA GLY A 74 4.10 -12.44 -7.96
C GLY A 74 3.02 -11.35 -7.87
N LEU A 75 2.07 -11.40 -8.78
CA LEU A 75 1.04 -10.38 -8.98
C LEU A 75 0.20 -10.04 -7.74
N LEU A 76 -0.19 -11.05 -6.95
CA LEU A 76 -1.01 -10.81 -5.74
C LEU A 76 -0.21 -10.13 -4.63
N GLY A 77 1.05 -10.52 -4.47
CA GLY A 77 1.94 -9.92 -3.47
C GLY A 77 2.36 -8.50 -3.83
N SER A 78 2.49 -8.17 -5.12
CA SER A 78 2.85 -6.82 -5.57
C SER A 78 1.86 -5.76 -5.06
N LYS A 79 0.58 -6.11 -5.00
CA LYS A 79 -0.47 -5.27 -4.47
C LYS A 79 -0.53 -5.26 -2.94
N SER A 80 -0.40 -6.41 -2.32
CA SER A 80 -0.72 -6.58 -0.90
C SER A 80 0.48 -6.36 0.03
N VAL A 81 1.69 -6.81 -0.35
CA VAL A 81 2.84 -6.80 0.58
C VAL A 81 3.28 -5.39 0.95
N PRO A 82 3.61 -4.47 0.01
CA PRO A 82 4.01 -3.12 0.38
C PRO A 82 2.90 -2.36 1.11
N ALA A 83 1.64 -2.54 0.68
CA ALA A 83 0.49 -1.89 1.29
C ALA A 83 0.28 -2.32 2.75
N MET A 84 0.40 -3.62 3.05
CA MET A 84 0.19 -4.12 4.42
C MET A 84 1.39 -3.84 5.33
N LEU A 85 2.61 -3.92 4.83
CA LEU A 85 3.77 -3.44 5.59
C LEU A 85 3.56 -1.99 6.03
N THR A 86 3.19 -1.10 5.11
CA THR A 86 2.99 0.31 5.39
C THR A 86 1.84 0.55 6.37
N ARG A 87 0.70 -0.11 6.17
CA ARG A 87 -0.48 0.03 7.01
C ARG A 87 -0.22 -0.32 8.48
N TYR A 88 0.68 -1.25 8.73
CA TYR A 88 1.02 -1.73 10.08
C TYR A 88 2.36 -1.18 10.61
N GLY A 89 2.86 -0.06 10.05
CA GLY A 89 3.98 0.69 10.58
C GLY A 89 5.36 0.31 10.03
N TYR A 90 5.44 -0.54 8.99
CA TYR A 90 6.68 -1.01 8.39
C TYR A 90 6.96 -0.37 7.02
N VAL A 91 6.69 0.93 6.88
CA VAL A 91 6.88 1.67 5.61
C VAL A 91 8.33 1.66 5.15
N GLU A 92 9.29 1.69 6.07
CA GLU A 92 10.72 1.63 5.77
C GLU A 92 11.13 0.28 5.15
N ASP A 93 10.53 -0.82 5.63
CA ASP A 93 10.76 -2.15 5.07
C ASP A 93 10.16 -2.26 3.66
N ALA A 94 8.96 -1.70 3.44
CA ALA A 94 8.36 -1.61 2.12
C ALA A 94 9.22 -0.78 1.15
N MET A 95 9.74 0.37 1.61
CA MET A 95 10.61 1.22 0.80
C MET A 95 11.90 0.50 0.39
N LYS A 96 12.55 -0.19 1.34
CA LYS A 96 13.75 -0.99 1.06
C LYS A 96 13.50 -2.08 0.01
N MET A 97 12.35 -2.77 0.06
CA MET A 97 11.97 -3.77 -0.93
C MET A 97 11.83 -3.16 -2.33
N ILE A 98 11.16 -2.01 -2.42
CA ILE A 98 10.84 -1.36 -3.69
C ILE A 98 12.09 -0.79 -4.37
N THR A 99 12.98 -0.16 -3.59
CA THR A 99 14.16 0.56 -4.11
C THR A 99 15.43 -0.28 -4.22
N LYS A 100 15.38 -1.56 -3.84
CA LYS A 100 16.51 -2.47 -3.99
C LYS A 100 16.94 -2.57 -5.45
N THR A 101 18.26 -2.49 -5.72
CA THR A 101 18.81 -2.48 -7.08
C THR A 101 19.27 -3.84 -7.56
N GLU A 102 19.14 -4.89 -6.72
CA GLU A 102 19.33 -6.28 -7.09
C GLU A 102 18.01 -6.99 -7.35
N ALA A 103 18.02 -8.00 -8.24
CA ALA A 103 16.86 -8.82 -8.56
C ALA A 103 16.50 -9.77 -7.40
N PRO A 104 15.22 -10.02 -7.16
CA PRO A 104 14.05 -9.39 -7.77
C PRO A 104 13.62 -8.11 -7.06
N SER A 105 13.41 -7.02 -7.79
CA SER A 105 12.83 -5.79 -7.25
C SER A 105 12.40 -4.82 -8.37
N TRP A 106 11.57 -3.82 -8.05
CA TRP A 106 11.23 -2.74 -8.99
C TRP A 106 12.45 -1.85 -9.27
N GLY A 107 13.24 -1.52 -8.24
CA GLY A 107 14.47 -0.74 -8.41
C GLY A 107 15.46 -1.42 -9.35
N TYR A 108 15.58 -2.75 -9.30
CA TYR A 108 16.38 -3.51 -10.25
C TYR A 108 15.90 -3.31 -11.69
N TRP A 109 14.59 -3.35 -11.96
CA TRP A 109 14.07 -3.13 -13.30
C TRP A 109 14.37 -1.73 -13.83
N VAL A 110 14.16 -0.71 -12.98
CA VAL A 110 14.31 0.70 -13.39
C VAL A 110 15.76 1.13 -13.43
N GLU A 111 16.51 0.92 -12.35
CA GLU A 111 17.87 1.45 -12.19
C GLU A 111 18.93 0.56 -12.85
N THR A 112 18.82 -0.77 -12.69
CA THR A 112 19.85 -1.69 -13.19
C THR A 112 19.59 -2.11 -14.62
N MET A 113 18.34 -2.44 -14.97
CA MET A 113 17.98 -2.91 -16.29
C MET A 113 17.55 -1.79 -17.26
N GLY A 114 17.24 -0.59 -16.73
CA GLY A 114 16.78 0.55 -17.53
C GLY A 114 15.41 0.32 -18.18
N TYR A 115 14.56 -0.51 -17.59
CA TYR A 115 13.23 -0.78 -18.13
C TYR A 115 12.34 0.45 -18.02
N THR A 116 11.61 0.73 -19.10
CA THR A 116 10.62 1.82 -19.16
C THR A 116 9.19 1.34 -18.92
N THR A 117 9.00 0.04 -18.79
CA THR A 117 7.73 -0.63 -18.46
C THR A 117 8.00 -1.72 -17.42
N LEU A 118 6.95 -2.19 -16.76
CA LEU A 118 7.06 -3.19 -15.70
C LEU A 118 6.63 -4.56 -16.24
N PRO A 119 7.55 -5.54 -16.33
CA PRO A 119 7.23 -6.90 -16.78
C PRO A 119 6.29 -7.64 -15.83
N GLU A 120 5.68 -8.72 -16.31
CA GLU A 120 4.84 -9.61 -15.54
C GLU A 120 5.62 -10.49 -14.55
N THR A 121 6.86 -10.81 -14.89
CA THR A 121 7.72 -11.70 -14.09
C THR A 121 9.01 -11.00 -13.70
N TRP A 122 9.51 -11.31 -12.50
CA TRP A 122 10.75 -10.72 -11.96
C TRP A 122 11.99 -11.07 -12.79
N THR A 123 12.00 -12.26 -13.38
CA THR A 123 13.09 -12.70 -14.24
C THR A 123 12.57 -12.95 -15.65
N LEU A 124 13.09 -12.23 -16.62
CA LEU A 124 12.84 -12.50 -18.04
C LEU A 124 13.82 -13.59 -18.46
N SER A 125 13.35 -14.82 -18.55
CA SER A 125 14.09 -15.95 -19.08
C SER A 125 13.51 -16.41 -20.42
N PRO A 126 14.26 -17.19 -21.22
CA PRO A 126 13.73 -17.78 -22.45
C PRO A 126 12.50 -18.66 -22.23
N GLU A 127 12.29 -19.15 -21.01
CA GLU A 127 11.14 -19.98 -20.62
C GLU A 127 9.86 -19.15 -20.47
N PHE A 128 9.99 -17.85 -20.20
CA PHE A 128 8.88 -16.90 -20.05
C PHE A 128 8.75 -15.94 -21.24
N ARG A 129 9.01 -16.43 -22.46
CA ARG A 129 8.96 -15.63 -23.70
C ARG A 129 7.61 -14.98 -23.96
N ASP A 130 6.53 -15.56 -23.45
CA ASP A 130 5.15 -15.09 -23.61
C ASP A 130 4.70 -14.17 -22.48
N ALA A 131 5.57 -13.87 -21.50
CA ALA A 131 5.26 -12.95 -20.42
C ALA A 131 5.09 -11.52 -20.94
N SER A 132 4.10 -10.81 -20.43
CA SER A 132 3.90 -9.40 -20.74
C SER A 132 5.09 -8.57 -20.26
N LEU A 133 5.57 -7.65 -21.12
CA LEU A 133 6.59 -6.67 -20.72
C LEU A 133 5.99 -5.39 -20.13
N ASN A 134 4.66 -5.28 -20.08
CA ASN A 134 3.94 -4.15 -19.49
C ASN A 134 2.69 -4.67 -18.78
N HIS A 135 2.85 -5.12 -17.54
CA HIS A 135 1.78 -5.77 -16.78
C HIS A 135 1.24 -4.84 -15.69
N VAL A 136 -0.06 -4.55 -15.78
CA VAL A 136 -0.75 -3.59 -14.91
C VAL A 136 -0.63 -3.89 -13.41
N PHE A 137 -0.62 -5.15 -13.00
CA PHE A 137 -0.51 -5.50 -11.58
C PHE A 137 0.84 -5.14 -10.96
N MET A 138 1.92 -5.17 -11.73
CA MET A 138 3.22 -4.71 -11.26
C MET A 138 3.28 -3.18 -11.14
N GLY A 139 2.36 -2.47 -11.79
CA GLY A 139 2.17 -1.01 -11.68
C GLY A 139 1.55 -0.55 -10.34
N ASP A 140 1.06 -1.46 -9.50
CA ASP A 140 0.54 -1.12 -8.16
C ASP A 140 1.57 -0.42 -7.26
N VAL A 141 2.86 -0.55 -7.54
CA VAL A 141 3.91 0.23 -6.86
C VAL A 141 3.70 1.73 -7.02
N SER A 142 3.24 2.19 -8.19
CA SER A 142 2.91 3.62 -8.41
C SER A 142 1.70 4.05 -7.60
N ALA A 143 0.68 3.19 -7.50
CA ALA A 143 -0.46 3.42 -6.61
C ALA A 143 -0.02 3.46 -5.14
N TRP A 144 0.90 2.58 -4.73
CA TRP A 144 1.47 2.60 -3.38
C TRP A 144 2.18 3.93 -3.11
N MET A 145 3.02 4.41 -4.04
CA MET A 145 3.69 5.71 -3.89
C MET A 145 2.69 6.85 -3.73
N MET A 146 1.64 6.88 -4.55
CA MET A 146 0.59 7.90 -4.49
C MET A 146 -0.18 7.83 -3.17
N ASN A 147 -0.58 6.62 -2.75
CA ASN A 147 -1.44 6.43 -1.58
C ASN A 147 -0.66 6.50 -0.26
N GLN A 148 0.60 6.07 -0.24
CA GLN A 148 1.37 5.96 1.00
C GLN A 148 2.38 7.08 1.16
N LEU A 149 3.14 7.42 0.12
CA LEU A 149 4.16 8.47 0.23
C LEU A 149 3.55 9.86 0.10
N ALA A 150 2.77 10.11 -0.95
CA ALA A 150 2.02 11.36 -1.09
C ALA A 150 0.77 11.41 -0.19
N GLY A 151 0.23 10.25 0.17
CA GLY A 151 -0.88 10.11 1.10
C GLY A 151 -2.25 10.41 0.51
N ILE A 152 -2.41 10.49 -0.81
CA ILE A 152 -3.71 10.78 -1.44
C ILE A 152 -4.55 9.52 -1.48
N ASN A 153 -5.60 9.47 -0.64
CA ASN A 153 -6.50 8.35 -0.50
C ASN A 153 -7.97 8.81 -0.62
N TYR A 154 -8.85 7.85 -0.92
CA TYR A 154 -10.29 8.07 -0.96
C TYR A 154 -10.97 7.44 0.26
N ASP A 155 -12.11 7.98 0.65
CA ASP A 155 -12.98 7.32 1.61
C ASP A 155 -13.80 6.23 0.89
N ALA A 156 -13.65 4.98 1.35
CA ALA A 156 -14.39 3.85 0.79
C ALA A 156 -15.90 3.89 1.11
N VAL A 157 -16.31 4.62 2.16
CA VAL A 157 -17.70 4.80 2.54
C VAL A 157 -18.36 5.89 1.69
N GLU A 158 -17.62 6.96 1.38
CA GLU A 158 -18.04 8.05 0.50
C GLU A 158 -17.16 8.16 -0.76
N PRO A 159 -17.24 7.21 -1.69
CA PRO A 159 -16.38 7.21 -2.88
C PRO A 159 -16.66 8.41 -3.78
N GLY A 160 -15.65 8.85 -4.56
CA GLY A 160 -15.78 9.96 -5.50
C GLY A 160 -15.16 11.26 -5.01
N PHE A 161 -14.30 11.22 -4.00
CA PHE A 161 -13.47 12.34 -3.52
C PHE A 161 -14.26 13.57 -3.04
N ARG A 162 -15.48 13.38 -2.55
CA ARG A 162 -16.17 14.42 -1.83
C ARG A 162 -15.54 14.68 -0.47
N HIS A 163 -15.17 13.59 0.20
CA HIS A 163 -14.29 13.56 1.35
C HIS A 163 -13.00 12.83 0.98
N ILE A 164 -11.85 13.43 1.27
CA ILE A 164 -10.52 12.98 0.86
C ILE A 164 -9.76 12.59 2.11
N LEU A 165 -8.99 11.51 2.04
CA LEU A 165 -8.07 11.15 3.12
C LEU A 165 -6.64 11.48 2.66
N ILE A 166 -5.96 12.31 3.44
CA ILE A 166 -4.54 12.66 3.23
C ILE A 166 -3.75 12.04 4.38
N THR A 167 -3.02 10.97 4.07
CA THR A 167 -2.34 10.13 5.06
C THR A 167 -0.90 9.82 4.63
N PRO A 168 -0.02 10.85 4.46
CA PRO A 168 1.33 10.63 3.99
C PRO A 168 2.21 9.95 5.05
N HIS A 169 3.16 9.14 4.58
CA HIS A 169 4.23 8.59 5.39
C HIS A 169 5.55 9.29 5.05
N PHE A 170 6.19 9.88 6.04
CA PHE A 170 7.44 10.64 5.89
C PHE A 170 8.65 9.72 6.06
N VAL A 171 8.97 8.97 5.02
CA VAL A 171 10.05 7.96 5.00
C VAL A 171 11.41 8.60 5.27
N GLU A 172 12.27 7.92 6.04
CA GLU A 172 13.65 8.35 6.25
C GLU A 172 14.46 8.32 4.97
N GLY A 173 15.40 9.26 4.82
CA GLY A 173 16.23 9.38 3.62
C GLY A 173 15.52 9.98 2.40
N MET A 174 14.24 10.35 2.53
CA MET A 174 13.53 11.13 1.51
C MET A 174 13.42 12.59 1.94
N ASP A 175 13.83 13.49 1.06
CA ASP A 175 13.78 14.95 1.32
C ASP A 175 12.43 15.54 0.94
N TRP A 176 11.76 14.96 -0.05
CA TRP A 176 10.46 15.42 -0.54
C TRP A 176 9.68 14.37 -1.27
N VAL A 177 8.36 14.54 -1.28
CA VAL A 177 7.42 13.81 -2.14
C VAL A 177 6.36 14.78 -2.63
N LYS A 178 5.97 14.65 -3.88
CA LYS A 178 4.83 15.37 -4.46
C LYS A 178 3.93 14.41 -5.22
N GLY A 179 2.64 14.42 -4.92
CA GLY A 179 1.60 13.69 -5.64
C GLY A 179 0.47 14.61 -6.07
N GLU A 180 -0.06 14.38 -7.26
CA GLU A 180 -1.22 15.08 -7.79
C GLU A 180 -2.20 14.09 -8.40
N TYR A 181 -3.48 14.28 -8.14
CA TYR A 181 -4.55 13.45 -8.69
C TYR A 181 -5.71 14.30 -9.22
N HIS A 182 -6.00 14.16 -10.50
CA HIS A 182 -7.15 14.81 -11.14
C HIS A 182 -8.41 13.98 -10.91
N SER A 183 -9.11 14.27 -9.81
CA SER A 183 -10.36 13.60 -9.49
C SER A 183 -11.53 14.17 -10.30
N VAL A 184 -12.69 13.51 -10.24
CA VAL A 184 -13.95 14.04 -10.80
C VAL A 184 -14.41 15.35 -10.13
N ARG A 185 -13.78 15.75 -9.03
CA ARG A 185 -14.04 16.97 -8.27
C ARG A 185 -13.02 18.08 -8.52
N GLY A 186 -11.93 17.77 -9.20
CA GLY A 186 -10.82 18.68 -9.46
C GLY A 186 -9.49 18.12 -8.96
N LEU A 187 -8.47 18.96 -8.98
CA LEU A 187 -7.12 18.64 -8.59
C LEU A 187 -7.00 18.47 -7.08
N ILE A 188 -6.47 17.33 -6.67
CA ILE A 188 -5.98 17.05 -5.32
C ILE A 188 -4.46 17.03 -5.41
N SER A 189 -3.77 17.80 -4.55
CA SER A 189 -2.31 17.81 -4.49
C SER A 189 -1.86 17.60 -3.05
N SER A 190 -0.82 16.83 -2.87
CA SER A 190 -0.13 16.63 -1.59
C SER A 190 1.36 16.67 -1.83
N GLU A 191 2.04 17.57 -1.17
CA GLU A 191 3.50 17.73 -1.25
C GLU A 191 4.05 17.88 0.17
N TRP A 192 5.07 17.09 0.49
CA TRP A 192 5.83 17.32 1.71
C TRP A 192 7.32 17.47 1.43
N LYS A 193 7.98 18.30 2.25
CA LYS A 193 9.42 18.57 2.21
C LYS A 193 9.99 18.48 3.60
N ARG A 194 11.19 17.92 3.70
CA ARG A 194 11.96 17.81 4.94
C ARG A 194 13.12 18.80 4.91
N GLU A 195 13.15 19.71 5.86
CA GLU A 195 14.23 20.69 6.00
C GLU A 195 14.52 20.90 7.50
N GLY A 196 15.80 20.82 7.87
CA GLY A 196 16.23 21.06 9.26
C GLY A 196 15.53 20.19 10.31
N GLY A 197 15.22 18.94 9.97
CA GLY A 197 14.54 17.99 10.85
C GLY A 197 13.02 18.18 10.97
N LYS A 198 12.45 19.15 10.26
CA LYS A 198 11.01 19.42 10.20
C LYS A 198 10.45 18.99 8.85
N VAL A 199 9.21 18.53 8.84
CA VAL A 199 8.49 18.23 7.60
C VAL A 199 7.37 19.24 7.42
N THR A 200 7.37 19.91 6.26
CA THR A 200 6.28 20.80 5.86
C THR A 200 5.42 20.07 4.83
N LEU A 201 4.15 19.87 5.15
CA LEU A 201 3.14 19.27 4.28
C LEU A 201 2.25 20.38 3.71
N THR A 202 2.13 20.44 2.39
CA THR A 202 1.22 21.33 1.65
C THR A 202 0.19 20.49 0.91
N VAL A 203 -1.09 20.75 1.18
CA VAL A 203 -2.22 20.00 0.59
C VAL A 203 -3.17 20.95 -0.10
N THR A 204 -3.61 20.62 -1.31
CA THR A 204 -4.65 21.37 -2.03
C THR A 204 -5.88 20.50 -2.20
N ILE A 205 -7.02 21.00 -1.70
CA ILE A 205 -8.33 20.35 -1.73
C ILE A 205 -9.25 21.09 -2.69
N PRO A 206 -9.88 20.39 -3.65
CA PRO A 206 -10.75 21.05 -4.64
C PRO A 206 -12.00 21.65 -4.03
N SER A 207 -12.61 22.61 -4.76
CA SER A 207 -13.82 23.31 -4.32
C SER A 207 -14.97 22.36 -4.02
N GLY A 208 -15.68 22.59 -2.90
CA GLY A 208 -16.82 21.78 -2.47
C GLY A 208 -16.44 20.41 -1.89
N CYS A 209 -15.17 20.19 -1.60
CA CYS A 209 -14.66 18.97 -0.96
C CYS A 209 -14.13 19.28 0.45
N THR A 210 -14.01 18.23 1.26
CA THR A 210 -13.35 18.24 2.55
C THR A 210 -12.25 17.20 2.57
N ALA A 211 -11.30 17.30 3.51
CA ALA A 211 -10.29 16.27 3.70
C ALA A 211 -9.96 16.08 5.18
N ASP A 212 -9.64 14.84 5.56
CA ASP A 212 -8.95 14.53 6.80
C ASP A 212 -7.44 14.42 6.51
N ILE A 213 -6.66 15.28 7.13
CA ILE A 213 -5.19 15.18 7.11
C ILE A 213 -4.78 14.42 8.38
N ARG A 214 -4.16 13.24 8.20
CA ARG A 214 -3.73 12.34 9.29
C ARG A 214 -2.24 12.13 9.23
N VAL A 215 -1.52 12.50 10.27
CA VAL A 215 -0.07 12.30 10.41
C VAL A 215 0.21 11.82 11.83
N GLY A 216 0.70 10.60 11.98
CA GLY A 216 0.77 9.92 13.27
C GLY A 216 -0.60 9.86 13.94
N ASP A 217 -0.68 10.24 15.20
CA ASP A 217 -1.93 10.26 15.98
C ASP A 217 -2.77 11.53 15.77
N LYS A 218 -2.30 12.48 14.95
CA LYS A 218 -2.99 13.73 14.70
C LYS A 218 -3.91 13.62 13.49
N THR A 219 -5.15 14.03 13.66
CA THR A 219 -6.13 14.15 12.57
C THR A 219 -6.74 15.56 12.60
N GLU A 220 -6.79 16.20 11.44
CA GLU A 220 -7.43 17.50 11.27
C GLU A 220 -8.31 17.45 10.02
N THR A 221 -9.58 17.85 10.16
CA THR A 221 -10.50 18.01 9.02
C THR A 221 -10.40 19.42 8.46
N VAL A 222 -10.18 19.52 7.15
CA VAL A 222 -10.07 20.81 6.43
C VAL A 222 -11.08 20.90 5.29
N GLY A 223 -11.43 22.13 4.91
CA GLY A 223 -12.26 22.41 3.72
C GLY A 223 -11.42 22.53 2.45
N SER A 224 -12.09 23.05 1.38
CA SER A 224 -11.41 23.38 0.12
C SER A 224 -10.36 24.48 0.29
N GLY A 225 -9.33 24.45 -0.55
CA GLY A 225 -8.21 25.40 -0.54
C GLY A 225 -6.87 24.75 -0.32
N THR A 226 -5.83 25.57 -0.11
CA THR A 226 -4.47 25.11 0.17
C THR A 226 -4.18 25.23 1.66
N HIS A 227 -3.70 24.14 2.25
CA HIS A 227 -3.37 24.02 3.68
C HIS A 227 -1.90 23.68 3.83
N VAL A 228 -1.19 24.38 4.72
CA VAL A 228 0.21 24.13 5.05
C VAL A 228 0.33 23.77 6.51
N LYS A 229 1.00 22.65 6.79
CA LYS A 229 1.23 22.08 8.13
C LYS A 229 2.69 21.76 8.33
N THR A 230 3.18 21.89 9.57
CA THR A 230 4.56 21.53 9.94
C THR A 230 4.54 20.49 11.06
N TYR A 231 5.37 19.48 10.93
CA TYR A 231 5.51 18.34 11.83
C TYR A 231 6.95 18.16 12.29
#